data_f5d7221d5844ec54687c4b4ca7a7e0c7
#
_entry.id   f5d7221d5844ec54687c4b4ca7a7e0c7
#
_cell.length_a   1.000
_cell.length_b   1.000
_cell.length_c   1.000
_cell.angle_alpha   90.00
_cell.angle_beta   90.00
_cell.angle_gamma   90.00
#
_symmetry.space_group_name_H-M   'P 1'
#
loop_
_entity.id
_entity.type
_entity.pdbx_description
1 polymer ?
#
loop_
_entity_poly.entity_id
_entity_poly.type
_entity_poly.pdbx_seq_one_letter_code
_entity_poly.pdbx_strand_id
1 'polypeptide(L)'
;TMTKDVPSDLGSAPLATADPQGIEDLANLLAGAQYPVIVAEDAGKTQKSVKLLVEIAELLGCPVAETRSTGVINIPRTHPLHSGYDAKEAVQGADVIFLCSVIAPWHPASITPSKGAKVVMLDENPLRSQIPYYGYQCDLCLTGEVETSLEHLLAALKKKVSKGDPARARRAEELKAKNDARRKKWRDEAIALANQKPMDTRWVAHEISQVLPKDAMVVEETITHRLAVHRYLDNLTPGSFFNGCIGGLGTGLATALGVKAANPKRPVICLIGDGSFNYDPSPAAFGAAQEHNLPFLTVMFNNQGYLSQKSGVPKYYPGGWAVKSNNFSGLHITPCPEYSQLIKAFDGYGEKVEEPGEVRKAIERGLRAVAGGQSGLIDVRLKPVEQIIERSEG
;
A
#
# COMPACT_ATOMS: atom_id res chain seq x y z
N THR A 1 33.89 16.10 25.41
CA THR A 1 33.59 16.03 23.97
C THR A 1 34.32 14.84 23.40
N MET A 2 33.66 13.71 23.27
CA MET A 2 34.20 12.56 22.57
C MET A 2 33.79 12.69 21.10
N THR A 3 34.61 13.37 20.31
CA THR A 3 34.65 13.16 18.87
C THR A 3 35.44 11.88 18.63
N LYS A 4 34.80 10.74 18.70
CA LYS A 4 35.34 9.56 18.04
C LYS A 4 35.15 9.76 16.55
N ASP A 5 36.20 9.68 15.78
CA ASP A 5 36.10 9.50 14.35
C ASP A 5 35.28 8.24 14.12
N VAL A 6 34.03 8.44 13.73
CA VAL A 6 33.19 7.33 13.27
C VAL A 6 33.80 6.93 11.93
N PRO A 7 34.20 5.67 11.74
CA PRO A 7 34.70 5.23 10.45
C PRO A 7 33.70 5.57 9.38
N SER A 8 34.13 6.24 8.32
CA SER A 8 33.26 6.62 7.19
C SER A 8 32.76 5.42 6.37
N ASP A 9 33.26 4.23 6.69
CA ASP A 9 33.05 3.01 5.91
C ASP A 9 32.75 1.84 6.86
N LEU A 10 31.55 1.85 7.45
CA LEU A 10 31.02 0.69 8.14
C LEU A 10 30.41 -0.23 7.07
N GLY A 11 31.12 -1.27 6.67
CA GLY A 11 30.58 -2.30 5.79
C GLY A 11 29.30 -2.91 6.37
N SER A 12 28.29 -3.09 5.54
CA SER A 12 27.10 -3.84 5.94
C SER A 12 27.42 -5.34 6.01
N ALA A 13 26.84 -6.04 7.00
CA ALA A 13 26.92 -7.49 7.04
C ALA A 13 26.24 -8.08 5.78
N PRO A 14 26.80 -9.15 5.18
CA PRO A 14 26.14 -9.81 4.07
C PRO A 14 24.81 -10.39 4.53
N LEU A 15 23.77 -10.24 3.68
CA LEU A 15 22.44 -10.76 3.96
C LEU A 15 22.45 -12.28 3.82
N ALA A 16 21.84 -12.99 4.78
CA ALA A 16 21.70 -14.43 4.74
C ALA A 16 20.59 -14.81 3.75
N THR A 17 20.88 -15.73 2.83
CA THR A 17 19.88 -16.32 1.94
C THR A 17 19.10 -17.42 2.66
N ALA A 18 17.89 -17.73 2.16
CA ALA A 18 17.14 -18.87 2.65
C ALA A 18 17.90 -20.20 2.38
N ASP A 19 17.62 -21.21 3.20
CA ASP A 19 18.19 -22.54 3.06
C ASP A 19 18.03 -23.09 1.64
N PRO A 20 19.12 -23.54 0.96
CA PRO A 20 19.04 -24.03 -0.41
C PRO A 20 18.10 -25.22 -0.59
N GLN A 21 18.04 -26.15 0.38
CA GLN A 21 17.10 -27.28 0.30
C GLN A 21 15.66 -26.80 0.43
N GLY A 22 15.38 -25.85 1.33
CA GLY A 22 14.05 -25.24 1.45
C GLY A 22 13.62 -24.49 0.18
N ILE A 23 14.55 -23.81 -0.53
CA ILE A 23 14.27 -23.21 -1.83
C ILE A 23 13.94 -24.28 -2.89
N GLU A 24 14.66 -25.40 -2.92
CA GLU A 24 14.34 -26.53 -3.81
C GLU A 24 12.97 -27.14 -3.49
N ASP A 25 12.62 -27.28 -2.22
CA ASP A 25 11.32 -27.79 -1.77
C ASP A 25 10.18 -26.84 -2.18
N LEU A 26 10.36 -25.53 -2.00
CA LEU A 26 9.41 -24.52 -2.50
C LEU A 26 9.28 -24.58 -4.01
N ALA A 27 10.39 -24.71 -4.74
CA ALA A 27 10.36 -24.82 -6.21
C ALA A 27 9.63 -26.09 -6.67
N ASN A 28 9.79 -27.23 -5.96
CA ASN A 28 9.07 -28.47 -6.24
C ASN A 28 7.55 -28.29 -6.02
N LEU A 29 7.15 -27.69 -4.88
CA LEU A 29 5.74 -27.40 -4.58
C LEU A 29 5.11 -26.53 -5.67
N LEU A 30 5.75 -25.41 -6.00
CA LEU A 30 5.23 -24.46 -7.01
C LEU A 30 5.19 -25.05 -8.41
N ALA A 31 6.22 -25.81 -8.80
CA ALA A 31 6.27 -26.44 -10.12
C ALA A 31 5.20 -27.51 -10.29
N GLY A 32 4.88 -28.26 -9.22
CA GLY A 32 3.86 -29.32 -9.20
C GLY A 32 2.44 -28.83 -8.98
N ALA A 33 2.26 -27.56 -8.59
CA ALA A 33 0.96 -27.01 -8.25
C ALA A 33 0.03 -26.85 -9.46
N GLN A 34 -1.25 -27.18 -9.28
CA GLN A 34 -2.29 -26.91 -10.28
C GLN A 34 -2.75 -25.46 -10.25
N TYR A 35 -2.87 -24.87 -9.06
CA TYR A 35 -3.25 -23.49 -8.87
C TYR A 35 -2.39 -22.81 -7.79
N PRO A 36 -1.10 -22.54 -8.09
CA PRO A 36 -0.24 -21.80 -7.17
C PRO A 36 -0.69 -20.34 -7.09
N VAL A 37 -0.52 -19.74 -5.92
CA VAL A 37 -0.84 -18.33 -5.66
C VAL A 37 0.33 -17.69 -4.92
N ILE A 38 0.70 -16.48 -5.30
CA ILE A 38 1.65 -15.65 -4.56
C ILE A 38 0.85 -14.58 -3.81
N VAL A 39 1.11 -14.43 -2.51
CA VAL A 39 0.66 -13.28 -1.71
C VAL A 39 1.89 -12.51 -1.30
N ALA A 40 1.96 -11.22 -1.64
CA ALA A 40 3.09 -10.36 -1.37
C ALA A 40 2.67 -9.12 -0.58
N GLU A 41 3.58 -8.63 0.28
CA GLU A 41 3.37 -7.39 1.04
C GLU A 41 4.59 -6.46 0.90
N ASP A 42 5.77 -6.90 1.34
CA ASP A 42 7.00 -6.10 1.33
C ASP A 42 8.11 -6.75 0.50
N ALA A 43 7.77 -7.61 -0.45
CA ALA A 43 8.74 -8.28 -1.32
C ALA A 43 9.36 -7.32 -2.36
N GLY A 44 8.65 -6.25 -2.73
CA GLY A 44 9.05 -5.29 -3.75
C GLY A 44 9.93 -4.13 -3.24
N LYS A 45 10.73 -4.32 -2.20
CA LYS A 45 11.63 -3.28 -1.65
C LYS A 45 12.65 -2.78 -2.67
N THR A 46 13.06 -3.62 -3.61
CA THR A 46 14.00 -3.26 -4.69
C THR A 46 13.36 -3.48 -6.06
N GLN A 47 13.85 -2.76 -7.06
CA GLN A 47 13.40 -2.98 -8.44
C GLN A 47 13.74 -4.38 -8.95
N LYS A 48 14.82 -4.98 -8.43
CA LYS A 48 15.27 -6.32 -8.81
C LYS A 48 14.32 -7.38 -8.23
N SER A 49 13.94 -7.28 -6.96
CA SER A 49 12.97 -8.20 -6.35
C SER A 49 11.61 -8.16 -7.06
N VAL A 50 11.15 -6.98 -7.49
CA VAL A 50 9.92 -6.87 -8.30
C VAL A 50 10.06 -7.60 -9.63
N LYS A 51 11.18 -7.44 -10.36
CA LYS A 51 11.42 -8.16 -11.61
C LYS A 51 11.44 -9.68 -11.41
N LEU A 52 12.10 -10.15 -10.35
CA LEU A 52 12.15 -11.57 -10.02
C LEU A 52 10.76 -12.13 -9.70
N LEU A 53 9.96 -11.40 -8.93
CA LEU A 53 8.60 -11.81 -8.61
C LEU A 53 7.70 -11.86 -9.84
N VAL A 54 7.82 -10.89 -10.74
CA VAL A 54 7.15 -10.89 -12.05
C VAL A 54 7.54 -12.11 -12.86
N GLU A 55 8.85 -12.38 -13.02
CA GLU A 55 9.33 -13.54 -13.80
C GLU A 55 8.84 -14.88 -13.21
N ILE A 56 8.82 -15.01 -11.88
CA ILE A 56 8.29 -16.19 -11.19
C ILE A 56 6.79 -16.34 -11.47
N ALA A 57 6.02 -15.25 -11.33
CA ALA A 57 4.58 -15.27 -11.57
C ALA A 57 4.24 -15.62 -13.03
N GLU A 58 4.97 -15.05 -13.99
CA GLU A 58 4.80 -15.35 -15.42
C GLU A 58 5.19 -16.81 -15.76
N LEU A 59 6.31 -17.29 -15.23
CA LEU A 59 6.75 -18.67 -15.43
C LEU A 59 5.74 -19.70 -14.92
N LEU A 60 5.10 -19.39 -13.77
CA LEU A 60 4.07 -20.23 -13.16
C LEU A 60 2.67 -19.98 -13.73
N GLY A 61 2.45 -18.86 -14.44
CA GLY A 61 1.12 -18.39 -14.85
C GLY A 61 0.18 -18.23 -13.68
N CYS A 62 0.64 -17.66 -12.56
CA CYS A 62 -0.11 -17.61 -11.29
C CYS A 62 -0.46 -16.18 -10.86
N PRO A 63 -1.55 -16.00 -10.10
CA PRO A 63 -1.92 -14.69 -9.58
C PRO A 63 -0.94 -14.23 -8.50
N VAL A 64 -0.67 -12.92 -8.47
CA VAL A 64 -0.02 -12.24 -7.37
C VAL A 64 -1.04 -11.33 -6.70
N ALA A 65 -1.45 -11.66 -5.48
CA ALA A 65 -2.28 -10.82 -4.65
C ALA A 65 -1.40 -10.04 -3.67
N GLU A 66 -1.74 -8.79 -3.44
CA GLU A 66 -1.11 -7.98 -2.39
C GLU A 66 -2.01 -7.90 -1.16
N THR A 67 -1.43 -7.67 0.01
CA THR A 67 -2.22 -7.36 1.20
C THR A 67 -2.63 -5.88 1.18
N ARG A 68 -3.63 -5.52 1.98
CA ARG A 68 -4.02 -4.10 2.15
C ARG A 68 -2.95 -3.27 2.86
N SER A 69 -2.02 -3.94 3.54
CA SER A 69 -0.95 -3.31 4.31
C SER A 69 0.32 -3.07 3.49
N THR A 70 0.33 -3.50 2.21
CA THR A 70 1.53 -3.34 1.37
C THR A 70 2.08 -1.92 1.41
N GLY A 71 3.36 -1.82 1.73
CA GLY A 71 4.09 -0.56 1.83
C GLY A 71 4.90 -0.21 0.60
N VAL A 72 4.94 -1.13 -0.37
CA VAL A 72 5.73 -1.03 -1.60
C VAL A 72 4.93 -1.55 -2.79
N ILE A 73 5.48 -1.45 -3.98
CA ILE A 73 4.92 -2.07 -5.18
C ILE A 73 5.63 -3.42 -5.38
N ASN A 74 4.93 -4.53 -5.13
CA ASN A 74 5.50 -5.87 -5.28
C ASN A 74 5.45 -6.37 -6.72
N ILE A 75 4.44 -5.93 -7.47
CA ILE A 75 4.24 -6.20 -8.90
C ILE A 75 3.63 -4.95 -9.53
N PRO A 76 3.95 -4.58 -10.77
CA PRO A 76 3.29 -3.43 -11.40
C PRO A 76 1.77 -3.57 -11.34
N ARG A 77 1.09 -2.55 -10.83
CA ARG A 77 -0.37 -2.58 -10.59
C ARG A 77 -1.21 -2.83 -11.83
N THR A 78 -0.64 -2.55 -13.00
CA THR A 78 -1.24 -2.84 -14.33
C THR A 78 -0.86 -4.21 -14.89
N HIS A 79 0.00 -4.97 -14.19
CA HIS A 79 0.43 -6.29 -14.68
C HIS A 79 -0.75 -7.25 -14.81
N PRO A 80 -0.82 -8.09 -15.88
CA PRO A 80 -1.91 -9.04 -16.10
C PRO A 80 -2.18 -10.00 -14.93
N LEU A 81 -1.14 -10.38 -14.20
CA LEU A 81 -1.23 -11.32 -13.07
C LEU A 81 -1.44 -10.63 -11.72
N HIS A 82 -1.47 -9.28 -11.65
CA HIS A 82 -1.78 -8.56 -10.42
C HIS A 82 -3.25 -8.76 -10.03
N SER A 83 -3.50 -9.47 -8.95
CA SER A 83 -4.84 -9.94 -8.54
C SER A 83 -5.49 -9.09 -7.45
N GLY A 84 -5.01 -7.86 -7.24
CA GLY A 84 -5.60 -6.88 -6.33
C GLY A 84 -5.09 -7.01 -4.90
N TYR A 85 -5.79 -6.37 -3.96
CA TYR A 85 -5.36 -6.12 -2.58
C TYR A 85 -6.16 -6.89 -1.53
N ASP A 86 -6.73 -8.03 -1.94
CA ASP A 86 -7.44 -8.96 -1.07
C ASP A 86 -7.11 -10.38 -1.50
N ALA A 87 -6.42 -11.10 -0.64
CA ALA A 87 -6.01 -12.47 -0.91
C ALA A 87 -7.19 -13.46 -0.96
N LYS A 88 -8.39 -13.09 -0.48
CA LYS A 88 -9.53 -13.99 -0.32
C LYS A 88 -9.84 -14.79 -1.59
N GLU A 89 -10.03 -14.07 -2.69
CA GLU A 89 -10.39 -14.71 -3.96
C GLU A 89 -9.25 -15.54 -4.55
N ALA A 90 -8.00 -15.08 -4.39
CA ALA A 90 -6.83 -15.80 -4.90
C ALA A 90 -6.53 -17.08 -4.11
N VAL A 91 -6.68 -17.03 -2.78
CA VAL A 91 -6.39 -18.15 -1.87
C VAL A 91 -7.46 -19.24 -1.95
N GLN A 92 -8.71 -18.88 -2.27
CA GLN A 92 -9.78 -19.85 -2.49
C GLN A 92 -9.48 -20.71 -3.72
N GLY A 93 -9.31 -22.02 -3.54
CA GLY A 93 -8.98 -22.96 -4.59
C GLY A 93 -7.49 -23.15 -4.86
N ALA A 94 -6.62 -22.41 -4.18
CA ALA A 94 -5.18 -22.61 -4.25
C ALA A 94 -4.78 -23.97 -3.62
N ASP A 95 -3.86 -24.69 -4.26
CA ASP A 95 -3.22 -25.88 -3.72
C ASP A 95 -1.84 -25.57 -3.12
N VAL A 96 -1.18 -24.49 -3.58
CA VAL A 96 0.04 -23.95 -2.98
C VAL A 96 -0.08 -22.44 -2.84
N ILE A 97 0.16 -21.93 -1.65
CA ILE A 97 0.15 -20.50 -1.33
C ILE A 97 1.56 -20.09 -0.90
N PHE A 98 2.20 -19.27 -1.71
CA PHE A 98 3.51 -18.72 -1.41
C PHE A 98 3.35 -17.30 -0.83
N LEU A 99 3.66 -17.16 0.46
CA LEU A 99 3.67 -15.89 1.19
C LEU A 99 5.07 -15.29 1.10
N CYS A 100 5.21 -14.17 0.38
CA CYS A 100 6.49 -13.51 0.14
C CYS A 100 6.56 -12.21 0.90
N SER A 101 7.34 -12.16 1.96
CA SER A 101 7.50 -11.01 2.87
C SER A 101 6.16 -10.45 3.33
N VAL A 102 5.38 -11.27 4.03
CA VAL A 102 4.02 -10.92 4.47
C VAL A 102 3.93 -10.96 5.99
N ILE A 103 3.41 -9.89 6.60
CA ILE A 103 3.17 -9.84 8.04
C ILE A 103 1.86 -10.56 8.38
N ALA A 104 0.77 -10.16 7.74
CA ALA A 104 -0.55 -10.74 7.97
C ALA A 104 -1.23 -11.05 6.64
N PRO A 105 -1.11 -12.29 6.14
CA PRO A 105 -1.57 -12.65 4.79
C PRO A 105 -3.08 -12.49 4.61
N TRP A 106 -3.85 -12.68 5.67
CA TRP A 106 -5.31 -12.54 5.73
C TRP A 106 -5.82 -12.48 7.17
N HIS A 107 -7.08 -12.12 7.31
CA HIS A 107 -7.75 -12.21 8.61
C HIS A 107 -8.32 -13.62 8.80
N PRO A 108 -7.84 -14.40 9.81
CA PRO A 108 -8.20 -15.83 9.96
C PRO A 108 -9.70 -16.11 10.07
N ALA A 109 -10.47 -15.16 10.65
CA ALA A 109 -11.92 -15.34 10.78
C ALA A 109 -12.69 -15.16 9.46
N SER A 110 -12.07 -14.61 8.41
CA SER A 110 -12.74 -14.32 7.13
C SER A 110 -12.16 -15.06 5.94
N ILE A 111 -10.95 -15.60 6.07
CA ILE A 111 -10.26 -16.32 4.99
C ILE A 111 -9.60 -17.55 5.58
N THR A 112 -9.96 -18.70 5.03
CA THR A 112 -9.32 -19.98 5.33
C THR A 112 -8.82 -20.58 4.02
N PRO A 113 -7.54 -20.96 3.93
CA PRO A 113 -7.02 -21.71 2.79
C PRO A 113 -7.81 -23.00 2.54
N SER A 114 -7.83 -23.44 1.30
CA SER A 114 -8.45 -24.72 0.93
C SER A 114 -7.85 -25.87 1.75
N LYS A 115 -8.68 -26.84 2.13
CA LYS A 115 -8.21 -28.02 2.88
C LYS A 115 -7.14 -28.76 2.08
N GLY A 116 -5.96 -28.91 2.68
CA GLY A 116 -4.81 -29.57 2.03
C GLY A 116 -3.91 -28.63 1.23
N ALA A 117 -4.26 -27.35 1.09
CA ALA A 117 -3.37 -26.36 0.51
C ALA A 117 -2.06 -26.27 1.32
N LYS A 118 -0.94 -26.20 0.61
CA LYS A 118 0.37 -25.99 1.22
C LYS A 118 0.65 -24.51 1.33
N VAL A 119 0.99 -24.06 2.53
CA VAL A 119 1.36 -22.65 2.79
C VAL A 119 2.86 -22.59 3.04
N VAL A 120 3.57 -21.83 2.21
CA VAL A 120 5.01 -21.59 2.34
C VAL A 120 5.26 -20.12 2.56
N MET A 121 6.10 -19.78 3.53
CA MET A 121 6.47 -18.41 3.85
C MET A 121 7.96 -18.19 3.60
N LEU A 122 8.31 -17.13 2.89
CA LEU A 122 9.66 -16.60 2.77
C LEU A 122 9.68 -15.18 3.32
N ASP A 123 10.49 -14.96 4.34
CA ASP A 123 10.64 -13.65 5.00
C ASP A 123 11.99 -13.58 5.73
N GLU A 124 12.48 -12.39 6.01
CA GLU A 124 13.64 -12.20 6.90
C GLU A 124 13.33 -12.62 8.35
N ASN A 125 12.05 -12.55 8.76
CA ASN A 125 11.56 -12.96 10.07
C ASN A 125 10.18 -13.65 9.97
N PRO A 126 10.08 -14.85 9.40
CA PRO A 126 8.79 -15.51 9.14
C PRO A 126 8.04 -15.91 10.42
N LEU A 127 8.76 -16.15 11.51
CA LEU A 127 8.15 -16.61 12.77
C LEU A 127 7.53 -15.48 13.59
N ARG A 128 7.92 -14.22 13.32
CA ARG A 128 7.39 -13.04 14.03
C ARG A 128 7.30 -13.20 15.54
N SER A 129 8.33 -13.78 16.16
CA SER A 129 8.35 -14.16 17.59
C SER A 129 8.07 -13.01 18.57
N GLN A 130 8.16 -11.76 18.09
CA GLN A 130 7.85 -10.55 18.86
C GLN A 130 6.36 -10.20 18.83
N ILE A 131 5.55 -10.84 17.96
CA ILE A 131 4.11 -10.58 17.86
C ILE A 131 3.37 -11.64 18.70
N PRO A 132 2.73 -11.25 19.82
CA PRO A 132 1.95 -12.17 20.63
C PRO A 132 0.82 -12.80 19.80
N TYR A 133 0.61 -14.09 19.98
CA TYR A 133 -0.44 -14.86 19.30
C TYR A 133 -0.34 -14.85 17.76
N TYR A 134 0.85 -14.58 17.20
CA TYR A 134 1.10 -14.76 15.79
C TYR A 134 1.05 -16.25 15.44
N GLY A 135 0.11 -16.63 14.61
CA GLY A 135 -0.08 -18.04 14.23
C GLY A 135 -0.84 -18.16 12.92
N TYR A 136 -0.08 -18.21 11.82
CA TYR A 136 -0.62 -18.61 10.52
C TYR A 136 -0.10 -20.01 10.20
N GLN A 137 -0.95 -20.85 9.59
CA GLN A 137 -0.52 -22.14 9.09
C GLN A 137 0.67 -21.94 8.16
N CYS A 138 1.74 -22.68 8.36
CA CYS A 138 2.93 -22.68 7.53
C CYS A 138 3.45 -24.11 7.44
N ASP A 139 3.46 -24.68 6.24
CA ASP A 139 4.01 -26.03 6.00
C ASP A 139 5.54 -25.96 5.82
N LEU A 140 6.06 -24.82 5.30
CA LEU A 140 7.48 -24.56 5.14
C LEU A 140 7.76 -23.08 5.41
N CYS A 141 8.57 -22.77 6.42
CA CYS A 141 9.01 -21.43 6.76
C CYS A 141 10.48 -21.24 6.34
N LEU A 142 10.73 -20.32 5.45
CA LEU A 142 12.05 -19.98 4.93
C LEU A 142 12.49 -18.64 5.49
N THR A 143 13.56 -18.62 6.25
CA THR A 143 14.19 -17.39 6.75
C THR A 143 15.31 -17.00 5.81
N GLY A 144 15.24 -15.79 5.24
CA GLY A 144 16.28 -15.27 4.37
C GLY A 144 15.92 -13.93 3.74
N GLU A 145 16.93 -13.27 3.23
CA GLU A 145 16.78 -12.05 2.43
C GLU A 145 15.99 -12.38 1.16
N VAL A 146 14.99 -11.56 0.89
CA VAL A 146 13.95 -11.88 -0.10
C VAL A 146 14.49 -11.85 -1.54
N GLU A 147 15.25 -10.83 -1.93
CA GLU A 147 15.72 -10.67 -3.30
C GLU A 147 16.60 -11.84 -3.74
N THR A 148 17.63 -12.18 -2.93
CA THR A 148 18.55 -13.27 -3.23
C THR A 148 17.84 -14.63 -3.19
N SER A 149 16.90 -14.81 -2.26
CA SER A 149 16.11 -16.03 -2.18
C SER A 149 15.19 -16.18 -3.41
N LEU A 150 14.60 -15.11 -3.92
CA LEU A 150 13.83 -15.12 -5.16
C LEU A 150 14.71 -15.43 -6.39
N GLU A 151 15.96 -14.97 -6.43
CA GLU A 151 16.91 -15.36 -7.49
C GLU A 151 17.15 -16.87 -7.52
N HIS A 152 17.42 -17.46 -6.36
CA HIS A 152 17.62 -18.90 -6.24
C HIS A 152 16.35 -19.68 -6.59
N LEU A 153 15.18 -19.21 -6.11
CA LEU A 153 13.89 -19.81 -6.45
C LEU A 153 13.62 -19.77 -7.96
N LEU A 154 13.83 -18.65 -8.60
CA LEU A 154 13.65 -18.50 -10.05
C LEU A 154 14.60 -19.44 -10.82
N ALA A 155 15.86 -19.54 -10.39
CA ALA A 155 16.83 -20.46 -11.01
C ALA A 155 16.41 -21.93 -10.86
N ALA A 156 15.89 -22.33 -9.70
CA ALA A 156 15.36 -23.67 -9.43
C ALA A 156 14.10 -23.95 -10.26
N LEU A 157 13.16 -23.01 -10.34
CA LEU A 157 11.94 -23.13 -11.13
C LEU A 157 12.23 -23.26 -12.63
N LYS A 158 13.18 -22.50 -13.19
CA LYS A 158 13.58 -22.59 -14.61
C LYS A 158 14.08 -23.98 -15.01
N LYS A 159 14.56 -24.80 -14.06
CA LYS A 159 14.99 -26.18 -14.30
C LYS A 159 13.79 -27.17 -14.29
N LYS A 160 12.73 -26.83 -13.59
CA LYS A 160 11.58 -27.74 -13.32
C LYS A 160 10.38 -27.44 -14.20
N VAL A 161 10.21 -26.19 -14.59
CA VAL A 161 9.05 -25.68 -15.32
C VAL A 161 9.37 -25.58 -16.80
N SER A 162 8.67 -26.35 -17.62
CA SER A 162 8.77 -26.25 -19.08
C SER A 162 8.16 -24.95 -19.58
N LYS A 163 8.86 -24.23 -20.44
CA LYS A 163 8.30 -23.08 -21.15
C LYS A 163 7.17 -23.54 -22.07
N GLY A 164 6.10 -22.78 -22.12
CA GLY A 164 5.00 -23.03 -23.05
C GLY A 164 3.99 -24.09 -22.58
N ASP A 165 3.92 -24.39 -21.28
CA ASP A 165 2.88 -25.27 -20.74
C ASP A 165 1.49 -24.68 -21.04
N PRO A 166 0.62 -25.38 -21.81
CA PRO A 166 -0.67 -24.84 -22.24
C PRO A 166 -1.62 -24.54 -21.05
N ALA A 167 -1.55 -25.31 -19.97
CA ALA A 167 -2.41 -25.09 -18.80
C ALA A 167 -2.05 -23.79 -18.07
N ARG A 168 -0.76 -23.50 -17.94
CA ARG A 168 -0.26 -22.24 -17.35
C ARG A 168 -0.56 -21.04 -18.24
N ALA A 169 -0.36 -21.19 -19.56
CA ALA A 169 -0.68 -20.13 -20.52
C ALA A 169 -2.18 -19.79 -20.48
N ARG A 170 -3.06 -20.79 -20.49
CA ARG A 170 -4.51 -20.60 -20.38
C ARG A 170 -4.88 -19.91 -19.07
N ARG A 171 -4.32 -20.33 -17.94
CA ARG A 171 -4.56 -19.69 -16.64
C ARG A 171 -4.11 -18.22 -16.64
N ALA A 172 -2.96 -17.92 -17.21
CA ALA A 172 -2.47 -16.54 -17.33
C ALA A 172 -3.42 -15.65 -18.16
N GLU A 173 -3.97 -16.15 -19.25
CA GLU A 173 -4.96 -15.42 -20.07
C GLU A 173 -6.30 -15.23 -19.34
N GLU A 174 -6.78 -16.23 -18.62
CA GLU A 174 -7.99 -16.11 -17.79
C GLU A 174 -7.80 -15.06 -16.68
N LEU A 175 -6.64 -15.05 -16.01
CA LEU A 175 -6.27 -14.05 -15.00
C LEU A 175 -6.17 -12.66 -15.61
N LYS A 176 -5.55 -12.52 -16.77
CA LYS A 176 -5.45 -11.26 -17.51
C LYS A 176 -6.84 -10.68 -17.79
N ALA A 177 -7.73 -11.48 -18.40
CA ALA A 177 -9.10 -11.04 -18.70
C ALA A 177 -9.85 -10.58 -17.45
N LYS A 178 -9.76 -11.35 -16.35
CA LYS A 178 -10.37 -11.04 -15.07
C LYS A 178 -9.81 -9.74 -14.46
N ASN A 179 -8.51 -9.56 -14.48
CA ASN A 179 -7.84 -8.40 -13.90
C ASN A 179 -8.06 -7.14 -14.74
N ASP A 180 -8.12 -7.25 -16.07
CA ASP A 180 -8.48 -6.15 -16.97
C ASP A 180 -9.92 -5.69 -16.72
N ALA A 181 -10.86 -6.62 -16.59
CA ALA A 181 -12.26 -6.33 -16.26
C ALA A 181 -12.38 -5.65 -14.89
N ARG A 182 -11.62 -6.11 -13.88
CA ARG A 182 -11.57 -5.51 -12.54
C ARG A 182 -11.06 -4.06 -12.59
N ARG A 183 -9.96 -3.78 -13.29
CA ARG A 183 -9.43 -2.42 -13.43
C ARG A 183 -10.39 -1.50 -14.18
N LYS A 184 -11.03 -2.03 -15.23
CA LYS A 184 -12.07 -1.29 -15.93
C LYS A 184 -13.22 -0.92 -14.99
N LYS A 185 -13.75 -1.89 -14.23
CA LYS A 185 -14.80 -1.67 -13.25
C LYS A 185 -14.44 -0.57 -12.25
N TRP A 186 -13.23 -0.59 -11.69
CA TRP A 186 -12.78 0.45 -10.75
C TRP A 186 -12.78 1.84 -11.42
N ARG A 187 -12.26 1.97 -12.64
CA ARG A 187 -12.29 3.26 -13.35
C ARG A 187 -13.72 3.74 -13.61
N ASP A 188 -14.59 2.86 -14.07
CA ASP A 188 -15.99 3.19 -14.32
C ASP A 188 -16.70 3.64 -13.02
N GLU A 189 -16.43 2.98 -11.89
CA GLU A 189 -16.94 3.37 -10.57
C GLU A 189 -16.46 4.76 -10.15
N ALA A 190 -15.18 5.10 -10.36
CA ALA A 190 -14.67 6.44 -10.04
C ALA A 190 -15.31 7.52 -10.91
N ILE A 191 -15.40 7.27 -12.23
CA ILE A 191 -16.00 8.23 -13.18
C ILE A 191 -17.47 8.48 -12.86
N ALA A 192 -18.21 7.46 -12.43
CA ALA A 192 -19.61 7.61 -12.01
C ALA A 192 -19.78 8.55 -10.79
N LEU A 193 -18.72 8.79 -10.05
CA LEU A 193 -18.70 9.66 -8.86
C LEU A 193 -18.20 11.09 -9.14
N ALA A 194 -17.91 11.42 -10.40
CA ALA A 194 -17.26 12.69 -10.80
C ALA A 194 -18.01 13.97 -10.34
N ASN A 195 -19.32 13.88 -10.16
CA ASN A 195 -20.15 15.03 -9.75
C ASN A 195 -20.76 14.83 -8.35
N GLN A 196 -20.34 13.77 -7.63
CA GLN A 196 -20.91 13.48 -6.30
C GLN A 196 -20.43 14.49 -5.26
N LYS A 197 -21.39 15.03 -4.51
CA LYS A 197 -21.15 15.88 -3.35
C LYS A 197 -21.89 15.33 -2.12
N PRO A 198 -21.24 15.23 -0.97
CA PRO A 198 -19.79 15.40 -0.72
C PRO A 198 -18.96 14.38 -1.51
N MET A 199 -17.68 14.75 -1.80
CA MET A 199 -16.81 13.94 -2.66
C MET A 199 -16.53 12.55 -2.10
N ASP A 200 -16.42 11.58 -3.00
CA ASP A 200 -15.96 10.23 -2.69
C ASP A 200 -14.45 10.08 -2.90
N THR A 201 -13.81 9.33 -2.04
CA THR A 201 -12.37 9.08 -2.08
C THR A 201 -11.89 8.42 -3.39
N ARG A 202 -12.75 7.61 -4.04
CA ARG A 202 -12.44 6.95 -5.31
C ARG A 202 -12.24 7.96 -6.43
N TRP A 203 -13.09 8.98 -6.48
CA TRP A 203 -12.94 10.07 -7.43
C TRP A 203 -11.64 10.85 -7.18
N VAL A 204 -11.38 11.23 -5.93
CA VAL A 204 -10.17 11.97 -5.56
C VAL A 204 -8.91 11.21 -5.94
N ALA A 205 -8.80 9.93 -5.60
CA ALA A 205 -7.66 9.09 -5.95
C ALA A 205 -7.50 8.94 -7.48
N HIS A 206 -8.62 8.81 -8.21
CA HIS A 206 -8.62 8.78 -9.67
C HIS A 206 -8.06 10.08 -10.25
N GLU A 207 -8.53 11.24 -9.80
CA GLU A 207 -8.07 12.54 -10.29
C GLU A 207 -6.58 12.79 -9.99
N ILE A 208 -6.10 12.37 -8.82
CA ILE A 208 -4.67 12.40 -8.49
C ILE A 208 -3.88 11.58 -9.52
N SER A 209 -4.33 10.36 -9.86
CA SER A 209 -3.62 9.48 -10.79
C SER A 209 -3.46 10.08 -12.19
N GLN A 210 -4.41 10.96 -12.61
CA GLN A 210 -4.37 11.58 -13.94
C GLN A 210 -3.29 12.66 -14.09
N VAL A 211 -2.78 13.19 -12.98
CA VAL A 211 -1.82 14.31 -12.99
C VAL A 211 -0.50 14.00 -12.32
N LEU A 212 -0.36 12.80 -11.74
CA LEU A 212 0.92 12.39 -11.14
C LEU A 212 2.03 12.35 -12.19
N PRO A 213 3.15 13.05 -11.95
CA PRO A 213 4.35 12.90 -12.78
C PRO A 213 4.81 11.42 -12.80
N LYS A 214 5.34 10.96 -13.93
CA LYS A 214 5.79 9.57 -14.10
C LYS A 214 6.90 9.15 -13.12
N ASP A 215 7.68 10.13 -12.67
CA ASP A 215 8.77 9.96 -11.70
C ASP A 215 8.36 10.34 -10.28
N ALA A 216 7.08 10.64 -10.03
CA ALA A 216 6.59 10.96 -8.70
C ALA A 216 6.83 9.84 -7.70
N MET A 217 7.10 10.22 -6.46
CA MET A 217 7.16 9.32 -5.31
C MET A 217 5.99 9.63 -4.39
N VAL A 218 5.28 8.60 -3.99
CA VAL A 218 4.06 8.73 -3.17
C VAL A 218 4.29 8.11 -1.80
N VAL A 219 4.03 8.89 -0.78
CA VAL A 219 3.94 8.42 0.62
C VAL A 219 2.47 8.36 1.00
N GLU A 220 2.01 7.25 1.56
CA GLU A 220 0.60 7.01 1.86
C GLU A 220 0.38 6.81 3.36
N GLU A 221 -0.51 7.62 3.95
CA GLU A 221 -1.03 7.46 5.31
C GLU A 221 -2.53 7.82 5.37
N THR A 222 -3.31 7.32 4.41
CA THR A 222 -4.76 7.63 4.33
C THR A 222 -5.64 6.66 5.10
N ILE A 223 -5.09 5.58 5.62
CA ILE A 223 -5.70 4.51 6.43
C ILE A 223 -6.98 3.94 5.79
N THR A 224 -8.15 4.52 6.06
CA THR A 224 -9.44 4.05 5.53
C THR A 224 -9.59 4.25 4.02
N HIS A 225 -8.86 5.21 3.46
CA HIS A 225 -8.88 5.51 2.03
C HIS A 225 -7.78 4.79 1.24
N ARG A 226 -6.87 4.07 1.93
CA ARG A 226 -5.74 3.33 1.34
C ARG A 226 -6.13 2.46 0.16
N LEU A 227 -7.25 1.74 0.27
CA LEU A 227 -7.69 0.86 -0.81
C LEU A 227 -8.03 1.64 -2.10
N ALA A 228 -8.56 2.87 -1.99
CA ALA A 228 -8.76 3.72 -3.16
C ALA A 228 -7.41 4.17 -3.74
N VAL A 229 -6.45 4.58 -2.89
CA VAL A 229 -5.09 4.93 -3.33
C VAL A 229 -4.45 3.77 -4.08
N HIS A 230 -4.53 2.55 -3.54
CA HIS A 230 -3.98 1.37 -4.21
C HIS A 230 -4.65 1.08 -5.57
N ARG A 231 -5.98 1.18 -5.65
CA ARG A 231 -6.74 0.83 -6.86
C ARG A 231 -6.59 1.83 -7.99
N TYR A 232 -6.47 3.11 -7.67
CA TYR A 232 -6.53 4.17 -8.67
C TYR A 232 -5.18 4.78 -9.04
N LEU A 233 -4.15 4.68 -8.18
CA LEU A 233 -2.79 5.09 -8.52
C LEU A 233 -2.04 3.90 -9.16
N ASP A 234 -2.52 3.42 -10.29
CA ASP A 234 -2.00 2.24 -10.97
C ASP A 234 -0.79 2.53 -11.89
N ASN A 235 -0.47 3.80 -12.13
CA ASN A 235 0.63 4.27 -12.95
C ASN A 235 1.97 4.44 -12.21
N LEU A 236 2.03 4.10 -10.93
CA LEU A 236 3.25 4.16 -10.12
C LEU A 236 4.24 3.05 -10.50
N THR A 237 5.52 3.38 -10.43
CA THR A 237 6.61 2.45 -10.74
C THR A 237 7.19 1.81 -9.47
N PRO A 238 7.79 0.61 -9.54
CA PRO A 238 8.51 0.02 -8.41
C PRO A 238 9.50 0.99 -7.77
N GLY A 239 9.51 1.04 -6.44
CA GLY A 239 10.34 1.98 -5.68
C GLY A 239 9.84 3.42 -5.64
N SER A 240 8.59 3.68 -6.05
CA SER A 240 7.97 5.01 -5.97
C SER A 240 6.80 5.11 -5.01
N PHE A 241 6.48 4.06 -4.26
CA PHE A 241 5.38 4.02 -3.30
C PHE A 241 5.89 3.58 -1.93
N PHE A 242 5.50 4.31 -0.90
CA PHE A 242 5.91 4.09 0.49
C PHE A 242 4.71 4.23 1.41
N ASN A 243 4.53 3.27 2.29
CA ASN A 243 3.57 3.39 3.38
C ASN A 243 4.32 3.84 4.65
N GLY A 244 3.80 4.84 5.34
CA GLY A 244 4.50 5.45 6.47
C GLY A 244 4.65 4.53 7.67
N CYS A 245 3.64 3.73 8.05
CA CYS A 245 3.72 2.91 9.24
C CYS A 245 2.70 1.78 9.28
N ILE A 246 3.09 0.66 9.85
CA ILE A 246 2.17 -0.44 10.19
C ILE A 246 1.53 -0.13 11.55
N GLY A 247 0.29 0.40 11.50
CA GLY A 247 -0.56 0.54 12.68
C GLY A 247 -0.38 1.79 13.54
N GLY A 248 0.60 2.65 13.28
CA GLY A 248 0.76 3.96 13.91
C GLY A 248 0.24 5.11 13.04
N LEU A 249 -0.12 6.23 13.63
CA LEU A 249 -0.43 7.47 12.93
C LEU A 249 0.65 8.52 13.20
N GLY A 250 0.80 9.49 12.27
CA GLY A 250 1.70 10.62 12.46
C GLY A 250 3.10 10.41 11.87
N THR A 251 3.24 9.61 10.83
CA THR A 251 4.52 9.30 10.19
C THR A 251 4.61 9.80 8.74
N GLY A 252 3.49 10.16 8.13
CA GLY A 252 3.41 10.48 6.70
C GLY A 252 4.27 11.66 6.29
N LEU A 253 4.17 12.78 6.99
CA LEU A 253 4.94 13.99 6.66
C LEU A 253 6.45 13.79 6.87
N ALA A 254 6.85 13.13 7.97
CA ALA A 254 8.25 12.83 8.23
C ALA A 254 8.84 11.86 7.20
N THR A 255 8.06 10.85 6.81
CA THR A 255 8.44 9.92 5.73
C THR A 255 8.57 10.65 4.40
N ALA A 256 7.63 11.55 4.05
CA ALA A 256 7.69 12.34 2.82
C ALA A 256 8.93 13.24 2.78
N LEU A 257 9.27 13.88 3.90
CA LEU A 257 10.49 14.67 4.02
C LEU A 257 11.74 13.80 3.81
N GLY A 258 11.81 12.63 4.44
CA GLY A 258 12.91 11.67 4.26
C GLY A 258 13.04 11.16 2.81
N VAL A 259 11.92 10.82 2.19
CA VAL A 259 11.89 10.43 0.76
C VAL A 259 12.36 11.57 -0.14
N LYS A 260 11.95 12.81 0.17
CA LYS A 260 12.39 14.00 -0.57
C LYS A 260 13.88 14.27 -0.37
N ALA A 261 14.39 14.12 0.84
CA ALA A 261 15.83 14.27 1.13
C ALA A 261 16.69 13.24 0.36
N ALA A 262 16.23 12.00 0.31
CA ALA A 262 16.89 10.93 -0.46
C ALA A 262 16.76 11.11 -1.99
N ASN A 263 15.73 11.85 -2.45
CA ASN A 263 15.43 12.03 -3.87
C ASN A 263 15.09 13.51 -4.19
N PRO A 264 16.04 14.44 -4.02
CA PRO A 264 15.76 15.88 -4.04
C PRO A 264 15.23 16.39 -5.38
N LYS A 265 15.49 15.70 -6.48
CA LYS A 265 15.06 16.10 -7.83
C LYS A 265 13.67 15.57 -8.21
N ARG A 266 13.16 14.56 -7.50
CA ARG A 266 11.87 13.94 -7.82
C ARG A 266 10.72 14.63 -7.07
N PRO A 267 9.53 14.76 -7.69
CA PRO A 267 8.34 15.20 -6.98
C PRO A 267 7.96 14.15 -5.91
N VAL A 268 7.69 14.62 -4.69
CA VAL A 268 7.19 13.77 -3.60
C VAL A 268 5.81 14.26 -3.20
N ILE A 269 4.86 13.32 -3.12
CA ILE A 269 3.48 13.57 -2.75
C ILE A 269 3.13 12.73 -1.53
N CYS A 270 2.72 13.38 -0.46
CA CYS A 270 2.18 12.74 0.74
C CYS A 270 0.65 12.71 0.65
N LEU A 271 0.05 11.53 0.58
CA LEU A 271 -1.38 11.31 0.68
C LEU A 271 -1.71 10.95 2.12
N ILE A 272 -2.51 11.77 2.79
CA ILE A 272 -2.73 11.64 4.23
C ILE A 272 -4.19 11.88 4.60
N GLY A 273 -4.70 11.17 5.62
CA GLY A 273 -6.00 11.47 6.21
C GLY A 273 -5.89 12.64 7.21
N ASP A 274 -6.98 13.38 7.41
CA ASP A 274 -7.06 14.47 8.40
C ASP A 274 -6.78 13.96 9.82
N GLY A 275 -7.29 12.78 10.15
CA GLY A 275 -6.99 12.13 11.43
C GLY A 275 -5.50 11.81 11.60
N SER A 276 -4.85 11.28 10.57
CA SER A 276 -3.41 11.00 10.58
C SER A 276 -2.60 12.29 10.70
N PHE A 277 -2.95 13.31 9.91
CA PHE A 277 -2.28 14.62 9.92
C PHE A 277 -2.26 15.27 11.31
N ASN A 278 -3.30 15.07 12.13
CA ASN A 278 -3.34 15.60 13.49
C ASN A 278 -2.32 14.93 14.44
N TYR A 279 -1.80 13.77 14.10
CA TYR A 279 -0.72 13.09 14.82
C TYR A 279 0.66 13.40 14.28
N ASP A 280 0.76 13.94 13.05
CA ASP A 280 2.03 14.34 12.46
C ASP A 280 2.59 15.60 13.13
N PRO A 281 3.90 15.69 13.34
CA PRO A 281 4.56 16.90 13.79
C PRO A 281 4.64 17.93 12.64
N SER A 282 3.47 18.35 12.12
CA SER A 282 3.35 19.15 10.90
C SER A 282 4.17 20.44 10.92
N PRO A 283 4.26 21.22 12.03
CA PRO A 283 5.13 22.40 12.06
C PRO A 283 6.62 22.04 11.90
N ALA A 284 7.08 20.95 12.53
CA ALA A 284 8.46 20.53 12.43
C ALA A 284 8.79 20.02 11.01
N ALA A 285 7.89 19.23 10.41
CA ALA A 285 8.09 18.69 9.07
C ALA A 285 8.12 19.79 8.00
N PHE A 286 7.18 20.74 8.03
CA PHE A 286 7.15 21.86 7.08
C PHE A 286 8.28 22.85 7.33
N GLY A 287 8.64 23.11 8.60
CA GLY A 287 9.80 23.95 8.95
C GLY A 287 11.10 23.38 8.42
N ALA A 288 11.34 22.09 8.62
CA ALA A 288 12.51 21.41 8.08
C ALA A 288 12.51 21.36 6.54
N ALA A 289 11.34 21.15 5.92
CA ALA A 289 11.22 21.21 4.47
C ALA A 289 11.61 22.58 3.91
N GLN A 290 11.21 23.67 4.57
CA GLN A 290 11.56 25.04 4.21
C GLN A 290 13.06 25.30 4.42
N GLU A 291 13.58 24.98 5.62
CA GLU A 291 14.99 25.21 6.01
C GLU A 291 15.97 24.50 5.06
N HIS A 292 15.65 23.27 4.66
CA HIS A 292 16.55 22.45 3.83
C HIS A 292 16.20 22.46 2.35
N ASN A 293 15.25 23.30 1.92
CA ASN A 293 14.77 23.36 0.52
C ASN A 293 14.37 22.01 -0.04
N LEU A 294 13.53 21.30 0.72
CA LEU A 294 13.01 19.97 0.41
C LEU A 294 11.47 20.00 0.23
N PRO A 295 10.94 20.76 -0.73
CA PRO A 295 9.51 20.93 -0.89
C PRO A 295 8.83 19.64 -1.33
N PHE A 296 7.66 19.35 -0.74
CA PHE A 296 6.79 18.26 -1.12
C PHE A 296 5.31 18.66 -1.08
N LEU A 297 4.46 17.95 -1.81
CA LEU A 297 3.02 18.17 -1.83
C LEU A 297 2.32 17.25 -0.84
N THR A 298 1.52 17.82 0.05
CA THR A 298 0.59 17.07 0.91
C THR A 298 -0.80 17.19 0.31
N VAL A 299 -1.47 16.05 0.08
CA VAL A 299 -2.88 15.97 -0.31
C VAL A 299 -3.64 15.30 0.82
N MET A 300 -4.47 16.06 1.49
CA MET A 300 -5.25 15.59 2.63
C MET A 300 -6.62 15.07 2.17
N PHE A 301 -6.91 13.84 2.56
CA PHE A 301 -8.22 13.20 2.43
C PHE A 301 -9.03 13.52 3.69
N ASN A 302 -9.77 14.62 3.67
CA ASN A 302 -10.41 15.19 4.84
C ASN A 302 -11.88 14.78 4.95
N ASN A 303 -12.14 13.76 5.75
CA ASN A 303 -13.48 13.30 6.08
C ASN A 303 -13.97 13.77 7.45
N GLN A 304 -13.27 14.69 8.10
CA GLN A 304 -13.58 15.31 9.38
C GLN A 304 -13.69 14.30 10.52
N GLY A 305 -12.78 13.29 10.54
CA GLY A 305 -12.77 12.37 11.67
C GLY A 305 -12.04 11.03 11.46
N TYR A 306 -12.26 10.16 12.43
CA TYR A 306 -11.58 8.88 12.59
C TYR A 306 -12.49 7.72 12.12
N LEU A 307 -12.62 7.56 10.79
CA LEU A 307 -13.56 6.61 10.20
C LEU A 307 -13.24 5.15 10.55
N SER A 308 -11.97 4.77 10.65
CA SER A 308 -11.58 3.39 11.01
C SER A 308 -12.12 2.99 12.40
N GLN A 309 -12.06 3.90 13.35
CA GLN A 309 -12.58 3.67 14.70
C GLN A 309 -14.11 3.64 14.70
N LYS A 310 -14.76 4.54 13.95
CA LYS A 310 -16.21 4.54 13.82
C LYS A 310 -16.73 3.22 13.23
N SER A 311 -16.08 2.73 12.18
CA SER A 311 -16.43 1.46 11.51
C SER A 311 -16.18 0.24 12.41
N GLY A 312 -15.16 0.29 13.25
CA GLY A 312 -14.82 -0.79 14.18
C GLY A 312 -15.86 -0.98 15.28
N VAL A 313 -16.43 0.09 15.80
CA VAL A 313 -17.36 0.02 16.95
C VAL A 313 -18.62 -0.82 16.63
N PRO A 314 -19.39 -0.58 15.54
CA PRO A 314 -20.54 -1.41 15.22
C PRO A 314 -20.18 -2.87 14.92
N LYS A 315 -19.01 -3.10 14.31
CA LYS A 315 -18.53 -4.43 13.96
C LYS A 315 -18.25 -5.30 15.17
N TYR A 316 -17.58 -4.74 16.18
CA TYR A 316 -17.15 -5.51 17.37
C TYR A 316 -18.11 -5.37 18.54
N TYR A 317 -18.89 -4.29 18.60
CA TYR A 317 -19.82 -3.98 19.68
C TYR A 317 -21.19 -3.52 19.15
N PRO A 318 -21.90 -4.35 18.34
CA PRO A 318 -23.16 -3.95 17.68
C PRO A 318 -24.27 -3.55 18.67
N GLY A 319 -24.23 -4.10 19.88
CA GLY A 319 -25.15 -3.77 20.97
C GLY A 319 -24.60 -2.70 21.94
N GLY A 320 -23.46 -2.10 21.64
CA GLY A 320 -22.79 -1.12 22.48
C GLY A 320 -23.55 0.20 22.62
N TRP A 321 -23.21 0.98 23.64
CA TRP A 321 -23.89 2.26 23.93
C TRP A 321 -23.74 3.26 22.78
N ALA A 322 -22.55 3.39 22.21
CA ALA A 322 -22.29 4.30 21.08
C ALA A 322 -23.22 4.01 19.89
N VAL A 323 -23.44 2.72 19.57
CA VAL A 323 -24.33 2.29 18.47
C VAL A 323 -25.78 2.58 18.81
N LYS A 324 -26.23 2.23 20.02
CA LYS A 324 -27.62 2.44 20.48
C LYS A 324 -27.99 3.92 20.56
N SER A 325 -27.08 4.76 21.02
CA SER A 325 -27.29 6.21 21.18
C SER A 325 -26.91 7.02 19.95
N ASN A 326 -26.29 6.40 18.95
CA ASN A 326 -25.62 7.05 17.81
C ASN A 326 -24.64 8.16 18.26
N ASN A 327 -23.99 7.95 19.39
CA ASN A 327 -23.02 8.90 19.95
C ASN A 327 -21.62 8.29 19.92
N PHE A 328 -20.80 8.76 18.99
CA PHE A 328 -19.41 8.35 18.78
C PHE A 328 -18.46 9.46 19.24
N SER A 329 -18.50 9.81 20.52
CA SER A 329 -17.66 10.84 21.11
C SER A 329 -16.18 10.65 20.80
N GLY A 330 -15.50 11.74 20.42
CA GLY A 330 -14.07 11.75 20.11
C GLY A 330 -13.71 11.25 18.70
N LEU A 331 -14.68 10.80 17.91
CA LEU A 331 -14.42 10.33 16.54
C LEU A 331 -14.63 11.40 15.46
N HIS A 332 -15.10 12.57 15.83
CA HIS A 332 -15.32 13.69 14.92
C HIS A 332 -14.30 14.80 15.16
N ILE A 333 -13.82 15.40 14.09
CA ILE A 333 -12.98 16.60 14.13
C ILE A 333 -13.89 17.80 13.84
N THR A 334 -14.55 18.29 14.90
CA THR A 334 -15.54 19.37 14.82
C THR A 334 -15.30 20.41 15.92
N PRO A 335 -15.19 21.71 15.60
CA PRO A 335 -15.18 22.26 14.23
C PRO A 335 -13.95 21.82 13.43
N CYS A 336 -14.14 21.60 12.12
CA CYS A 336 -13.03 21.21 11.26
C CYS A 336 -12.09 22.39 11.02
N PRO A 337 -10.78 22.25 11.31
CA PRO A 337 -9.80 23.33 11.06
C PRO A 337 -9.67 23.65 9.56
N GLU A 338 -9.25 24.86 9.27
CA GLU A 338 -8.84 25.28 7.92
C GLU A 338 -7.37 24.85 7.67
N TYR A 339 -7.17 23.54 7.48
CA TYR A 339 -5.84 22.93 7.38
C TYR A 339 -4.95 23.58 6.30
N SER A 340 -5.54 23.99 5.18
CA SER A 340 -4.82 24.67 4.09
C SER A 340 -4.12 25.96 4.53
N GLN A 341 -4.51 26.56 5.67
CA GLN A 341 -3.86 27.76 6.17
C GLN A 341 -2.57 27.46 6.94
N LEU A 342 -2.40 26.23 7.47
CA LEU A 342 -1.22 25.87 8.28
C LEU A 342 0.09 25.98 7.50
N ILE A 343 0.09 25.61 6.22
CA ILE A 343 1.30 25.63 5.39
C ILE A 343 1.78 27.07 5.07
N LYS A 344 0.89 28.06 5.18
CA LYS A 344 1.22 29.48 4.92
C LYS A 344 2.20 30.06 5.93
N ALA A 345 2.22 29.51 7.16
CA ALA A 345 3.22 29.89 8.15
C ALA A 345 4.66 29.51 7.74
N PHE A 346 4.82 28.70 6.71
CA PHE A 346 6.08 28.24 6.14
C PHE A 346 6.24 28.68 4.68
N ASP A 347 5.62 29.79 4.29
CA ASP A 347 5.59 30.33 2.91
C ASP A 347 5.14 29.31 1.85
N GLY A 348 4.34 28.32 2.25
CA GLY A 348 3.87 27.26 1.40
C GLY A 348 2.54 27.58 0.70
N TYR A 349 2.20 26.75 -0.28
CA TYR A 349 0.96 26.83 -1.03
C TYR A 349 -0.16 26.04 -0.33
N GLY A 350 -1.24 26.69 0.06
CA GLY A 350 -2.39 26.06 0.71
C GLY A 350 -3.70 26.29 -0.03
N GLU A 351 -4.45 25.22 -0.28
CA GLU A 351 -5.76 25.27 -0.95
C GLU A 351 -6.74 24.28 -0.35
N LYS A 352 -8.01 24.71 -0.16
CA LYS A 352 -9.14 23.87 0.21
C LYS A 352 -9.97 23.55 -1.04
N VAL A 353 -10.34 22.27 -1.23
CA VAL A 353 -11.09 21.79 -2.36
C VAL A 353 -12.39 21.12 -1.91
N GLU A 354 -13.52 21.70 -2.30
CA GLU A 354 -14.88 21.22 -1.99
C GLU A 354 -15.65 20.81 -3.26
N GLU A 355 -15.16 21.19 -4.44
CA GLU A 355 -15.77 20.90 -5.72
C GLU A 355 -15.08 19.75 -6.44
N PRO A 356 -15.80 18.68 -6.82
CA PRO A 356 -15.21 17.52 -7.51
C PRO A 356 -14.42 17.89 -8.78
N GLY A 357 -14.90 18.84 -9.57
CA GLY A 357 -14.25 19.29 -10.81
C GLY A 357 -12.99 20.13 -10.62
N GLU A 358 -12.68 20.54 -9.38
CA GLU A 358 -11.47 21.32 -9.05
C GLU A 358 -10.32 20.45 -8.52
N VAL A 359 -10.57 19.19 -8.16
CA VAL A 359 -9.54 18.31 -7.56
C VAL A 359 -8.28 18.25 -8.42
N ARG A 360 -8.42 17.91 -9.70
CA ARG A 360 -7.29 17.79 -10.64
C ARG A 360 -6.49 19.09 -10.73
N LYS A 361 -7.17 20.21 -10.93
CA LYS A 361 -6.54 21.52 -11.08
C LYS A 361 -5.83 21.98 -9.81
N ALA A 362 -6.40 21.68 -8.64
CA ALA A 362 -5.76 21.96 -7.36
C ALA A 362 -4.45 21.17 -7.18
N ILE A 363 -4.46 19.86 -7.50
CA ILE A 363 -3.25 19.04 -7.49
C ILE A 363 -2.19 19.61 -8.45
N GLU A 364 -2.57 20.00 -9.67
CA GLU A 364 -1.67 20.63 -10.63
C GLU A 364 -1.08 21.94 -10.11
N ARG A 365 -1.88 22.77 -9.43
CA ARG A 365 -1.40 24.01 -8.79
C ARG A 365 -0.41 23.69 -7.67
N GLY A 366 -0.71 22.73 -6.82
CA GLY A 366 0.18 22.25 -5.77
C GLY A 366 1.51 21.70 -6.31
N LEU A 367 1.46 20.88 -7.37
CA LEU A 367 2.67 20.37 -8.03
C LEU A 367 3.52 21.50 -8.65
N ARG A 368 2.89 22.53 -9.22
CA ARG A 368 3.62 23.72 -9.71
C ARG A 368 4.28 24.50 -8.57
N ALA A 369 3.62 24.64 -7.43
CA ALA A 369 4.21 25.29 -6.26
C ALA A 369 5.44 24.50 -5.76
N VAL A 370 5.35 23.18 -5.68
CA VAL A 370 6.49 22.31 -5.31
C VAL A 370 7.65 22.43 -6.32
N ALA A 371 7.36 22.46 -7.61
CA ALA A 371 8.37 22.70 -8.64
C ALA A 371 9.02 24.11 -8.54
N GLY A 372 8.28 25.07 -7.99
CA GLY A 372 8.76 26.42 -7.68
C GLY A 372 9.49 26.54 -6.34
N GLY A 373 9.68 25.47 -5.59
CA GLY A 373 10.39 25.46 -4.31
C GLY A 373 9.52 25.62 -3.06
N GLN A 374 8.19 25.64 -3.19
CA GLN A 374 7.25 25.80 -2.09
C GLN A 374 6.58 24.47 -1.74
N SER A 375 6.58 24.06 -0.46
CA SER A 375 5.73 22.92 -0.04
C SER A 375 4.25 23.26 -0.21
N GLY A 376 3.42 22.25 -0.51
CA GLY A 376 1.99 22.42 -0.72
C GLY A 376 1.14 21.61 0.24
N LEU A 377 -0.04 22.13 0.61
CA LEU A 377 -1.07 21.41 1.35
C LEU A 377 -2.44 21.63 0.70
N ILE A 378 -2.95 20.59 0.05
CA ILE A 378 -4.29 20.59 -0.56
C ILE A 378 -5.23 19.83 0.37
N ASP A 379 -6.19 20.54 0.97
CA ASP A 379 -7.22 19.99 1.85
C ASP A 379 -8.46 19.61 1.02
N VAL A 380 -8.59 18.33 0.68
CA VAL A 380 -9.71 17.82 -0.13
C VAL A 380 -10.82 17.33 0.78
N ARG A 381 -11.97 18.01 0.75
CA ARG A 381 -13.14 17.72 1.59
C ARG A 381 -13.92 16.53 1.04
N LEU A 382 -13.95 15.47 1.82
CA LEU A 382 -14.69 14.25 1.53
C LEU A 382 -16.03 14.22 2.28
N LYS A 383 -16.80 13.16 2.07
CA LYS A 383 -18.00 12.90 2.86
C LYS A 383 -17.64 12.82 4.35
N PRO A 384 -18.21 13.68 5.21
CA PRO A 384 -17.90 13.68 6.63
C PRO A 384 -18.21 12.35 7.32
N VAL A 385 -17.37 11.96 8.26
CA VAL A 385 -17.55 10.72 9.07
C VAL A 385 -18.90 10.70 9.76
N GLU A 386 -19.43 11.85 10.20
CA GLU A 386 -20.75 11.97 10.81
C GLU A 386 -21.87 11.45 9.89
N GLN A 387 -21.76 11.70 8.57
CA GLN A 387 -22.75 11.33 7.57
C GLN A 387 -22.56 9.90 7.03
N ILE A 388 -21.53 9.20 7.46
CA ILE A 388 -21.29 7.82 7.06
C ILE A 388 -22.06 6.91 8.01
N ILE A 389 -23.17 6.37 7.52
CA ILE A 389 -23.96 5.35 8.21
C ILE A 389 -23.45 3.99 7.74
N GLU A 390 -22.63 3.33 8.55
CA GLU A 390 -22.31 1.93 8.30
C GLU A 390 -23.47 1.06 8.71
N ARG A 391 -24.19 0.53 7.72
CA ARG A 391 -25.08 -0.59 7.96
C ARG A 391 -24.18 -1.80 8.20
N SER A 392 -24.35 -2.46 9.34
CA SER A 392 -23.82 -3.81 9.55
C SER A 392 -24.36 -4.68 8.42
N GLU A 393 -23.53 -4.99 7.43
CA GLU A 393 -23.82 -6.13 6.56
C GLU A 393 -23.78 -7.36 7.46
N GLY A 394 -24.96 -7.97 7.68
CA GLY A 394 -25.18 -9.14 8.49
C GLY A 394 -24.48 -10.38 7.92
#